data_c3fcb3ca8ca14f48e57711eb72b040a0
#
_entry.id   c3fcb3ca8ca14f48e57711eb72b040a0
#
_cell.length_a   1.000
_cell.length_b   1.000
_cell.length_c   1.000
_cell.angle_alpha   90.00
_cell.angle_beta   90.00
_cell.angle_gamma   90.00
#
_symmetry.space_group_name_H-M   'P 1'
#
loop_
_entity.id
_entity.type
_entity.pdbx_description
1 polymer ?
#
loop_
_entity_poly.entity_id
_entity_poly.type
_entity_poly.pdbx_seq_one_letter_code
_entity_poly.pdbx_strand_id
1 'polypeptide(L)'
;GTTTKLYLDRPLAVAVTTSDNMELYANPYSAAKQGNSGGTQGFIGIPLALLTDNYYGWVKTRGPVFVAPQATVGNTYLGGAWWRHDGSIDVHGNIETYVTSQYAGYVMVGDASNDGPLVMLQGSL
;
A
#
# COMPACT_ATOMS: atom_id res chain seq x y z
N GLY A 1 -2.52 -15.82 -35.22
CA GLY A 1 -2.73 -15.75 -33.77
C GLY A 1 -1.44 -15.40 -33.07
N THR A 2 -1.48 -14.46 -32.14
CA THR A 2 -0.30 -14.10 -31.36
C THR A 2 -0.14 -15.14 -30.25
N THR A 3 0.97 -15.84 -30.23
CA THR A 3 1.26 -16.81 -29.17
C THR A 3 1.90 -16.09 -28.00
N THR A 4 1.25 -16.10 -26.85
CA THR A 4 1.82 -15.58 -25.61
C THR A 4 2.51 -16.72 -24.86
N LYS A 5 3.79 -16.55 -24.54
CA LYS A 5 4.53 -17.50 -23.72
C LYS A 5 4.50 -17.05 -22.27
N LEU A 6 4.14 -17.95 -21.38
CA LEU A 6 4.19 -17.74 -19.94
C LEU A 6 5.41 -18.49 -19.38
N TYR A 7 6.22 -17.77 -18.60
CA TYR A 7 7.33 -18.35 -17.85
C TYR A 7 6.91 -18.48 -16.40
N LEU A 8 6.96 -19.69 -15.88
CA LEU A 8 6.61 -20.01 -14.50
C LEU A 8 7.88 -20.11 -13.67
N ASP A 9 7.82 -19.68 -12.43
CA ASP A 9 8.91 -19.82 -11.45
C ASP A 9 9.09 -21.28 -10.98
N ARG A 10 8.04 -22.10 -11.16
CA ARG A 10 8.02 -23.51 -10.82
C ARG A 10 7.28 -24.32 -11.90
N PRO A 11 7.66 -25.59 -12.09
CA PRO A 11 6.88 -26.46 -12.94
C PRO A 11 5.48 -26.68 -12.38
N LEU A 12 4.52 -26.84 -13.28
CA LEU A 12 3.16 -27.22 -12.88
C LEU A 12 3.18 -28.64 -12.29
N ALA A 13 2.44 -28.83 -11.21
CA ALA A 13 2.32 -30.15 -10.58
C ALA A 13 1.59 -31.16 -11.47
N VAL A 14 0.74 -30.67 -12.36
CA VAL A 14 -0.03 -31.47 -13.33
C VAL A 14 0.07 -30.81 -14.70
N ALA A 15 0.17 -31.60 -15.76
CA ALA A 15 0.16 -31.09 -17.12
C ALA A 15 -1.21 -30.44 -17.44
N VAL A 16 -1.18 -29.27 -18.05
CA VAL A 16 -2.39 -28.57 -18.53
C VAL A 16 -2.74 -29.09 -19.92
N THR A 17 -4.01 -29.38 -20.11
CA THR A 17 -4.54 -29.85 -21.41
C THR A 17 -5.36 -28.71 -22.06
N THR A 18 -5.76 -28.92 -23.31
CA THR A 18 -6.63 -27.97 -24.02
C THR A 18 -8.04 -27.85 -23.46
N SER A 19 -8.42 -28.75 -22.55
CA SER A 19 -9.73 -28.73 -21.87
C SER A 19 -9.69 -27.94 -20.55
N ASP A 20 -8.51 -27.52 -20.09
CA ASP A 20 -8.36 -26.80 -18.84
C ASP A 20 -8.52 -25.29 -19.08
N ASN A 21 -9.25 -24.63 -18.20
CA ASN A 21 -9.36 -23.18 -18.19
C ASN A 21 -8.28 -22.60 -17.29
N MET A 22 -7.56 -21.60 -17.78
CA MET A 22 -6.57 -20.86 -17.02
C MET A 22 -7.02 -19.40 -16.87
N GLU A 23 -6.99 -18.90 -15.66
CA GLU A 23 -7.17 -17.49 -15.36
C GLU A 23 -5.82 -16.87 -14.97
N LEU A 24 -5.52 -15.72 -15.54
CA LEU A 24 -4.31 -14.98 -15.27
C LEU A 24 -4.67 -13.65 -14.61
N TYR A 25 -4.14 -13.45 -13.44
CA TYR A 25 -4.26 -12.17 -12.72
C TYR A 25 -2.93 -11.42 -12.79
N ALA A 26 -3.02 -10.13 -13.11
CA ALA A 26 -1.84 -9.28 -13.03
C ALA A 26 -1.32 -9.24 -11.58
N ASN A 27 0.00 -9.29 -11.42
CA ASN A 27 0.58 -9.08 -10.11
C ASN A 27 0.20 -7.68 -9.61
N PRO A 28 -0.48 -7.54 -8.47
CA PRO A 28 -0.93 -6.25 -7.97
C PRO A 28 0.22 -5.27 -7.69
N TYR A 29 1.44 -5.77 -7.56
CA TYR A 29 2.64 -4.95 -7.36
C TYR A 29 3.38 -4.59 -8.65
N SER A 30 2.99 -5.14 -9.81
CA SER A 30 3.74 -4.97 -11.07
C SER A 30 3.70 -3.55 -11.64
N ALA A 31 2.75 -2.72 -11.22
CA ALA A 31 2.56 -1.36 -11.70
C ALA A 31 2.35 -0.38 -10.54
N ALA A 32 3.02 -0.63 -9.41
CA ALA A 32 2.93 0.27 -8.26
C ALA A 32 3.44 1.67 -8.63
N LYS A 33 2.71 2.70 -8.20
CA LYS A 33 3.05 4.10 -8.43
C LYS A 33 3.06 4.84 -7.10
N GLN A 34 3.75 5.98 -7.08
CA GLN A 34 3.64 6.90 -5.97
C GLN A 34 2.20 7.43 -5.86
N GLY A 35 1.69 7.55 -4.63
CA GLY A 35 0.39 8.18 -4.38
C GLY A 35 0.35 9.58 -4.96
N ASN A 36 -0.77 9.92 -5.59
CA ASN A 36 -0.97 11.24 -6.22
C ASN A 36 -2.27 11.84 -5.72
N SER A 37 -2.24 13.12 -5.36
CA SER A 37 -3.42 13.86 -4.93
C SER A 37 -4.49 13.87 -6.04
N GLY A 38 -5.69 13.40 -5.71
CA GLY A 38 -6.87 13.40 -6.58
C GLY A 38 -7.18 12.08 -7.27
N GLY A 39 -6.44 11.00 -7.02
CA GLY A 39 -6.75 9.67 -7.53
C GLY A 39 -7.39 8.75 -6.47
N THR A 40 -8.32 7.91 -6.88
CA THR A 40 -8.79 6.78 -6.07
C THR A 40 -7.85 5.60 -6.29
N GLN A 41 -6.78 5.54 -5.49
CA GLN A 41 -5.76 4.50 -5.64
C GLN A 41 -5.75 3.62 -4.40
N GLY A 42 -5.53 2.32 -4.60
CA GLY A 42 -5.23 1.42 -3.49
C GLY A 42 -3.78 1.57 -3.06
N PHE A 43 -3.54 1.77 -1.77
CA PHE A 43 -2.20 1.84 -1.21
C PHE A 43 -1.75 0.44 -0.80
N ILE A 44 -0.56 0.05 -1.24
CA ILE A 44 0.02 -1.25 -0.93
C ILE A 44 1.02 -1.20 0.22
N GLY A 45 1.57 -0.02 0.52
CA GLY A 45 2.50 0.17 1.62
C GLY A 45 3.44 1.35 1.43
N ILE A 46 4.49 1.39 2.24
CA ILE A 46 5.47 2.48 2.30
C ILE A 46 6.81 1.99 1.78
N PRO A 47 7.43 2.65 0.79
CA PRO A 47 8.76 2.30 0.34
C PRO A 47 9.79 2.54 1.44
N LEU A 48 10.74 1.63 1.61
CA LEU A 48 11.80 1.74 2.62
C LEU A 48 12.96 2.65 2.19
N ALA A 49 13.00 3.00 0.92
CA ALA A 49 13.97 3.92 0.34
C ALA A 49 13.34 4.64 -0.85
N LEU A 50 13.97 5.72 -1.29
CA LEU A 50 13.57 6.39 -2.51
C LEU A 50 13.67 5.41 -3.69
N LEU A 51 12.56 5.22 -4.39
CA LEU A 51 12.49 4.37 -5.58
C LEU A 51 12.62 5.23 -6.82
N THR A 52 13.52 4.84 -7.70
CA THR A 52 13.65 5.43 -9.03
C THR A 52 12.63 4.78 -9.96
N ASP A 53 12.08 5.55 -10.88
CA ASP A 53 11.12 5.06 -11.87
C ASP A 53 11.70 3.87 -12.66
N ASN A 54 10.85 2.87 -12.91
CA ASN A 54 11.20 1.60 -13.56
C ASN A 54 12.23 0.72 -12.80
N TYR A 55 12.47 0.98 -11.53
CA TYR A 55 13.30 0.11 -10.69
C TYR A 55 12.47 -0.66 -9.67
N TYR A 56 13.01 -1.77 -9.19
CA TYR A 56 12.44 -2.57 -8.11
C TYR A 56 12.89 -2.04 -6.76
N GLY A 57 12.04 -2.17 -5.76
CA GLY A 57 12.39 -1.79 -4.40
C GLY A 57 11.52 -2.51 -3.37
N TRP A 58 11.92 -2.37 -2.13
CA TRP A 58 11.20 -2.95 -1.01
C TRP A 58 10.13 -2.00 -0.49
N VAL A 59 8.94 -2.54 -0.28
CA VAL A 59 7.81 -1.83 0.29
C VAL A 59 7.40 -2.52 1.58
N LYS A 60 7.27 -1.75 2.65
CA LYS A 60 6.76 -2.24 3.91
C LYS A 60 5.23 -2.23 3.88
N THR A 61 4.64 -3.40 3.98
CA THR A 61 3.18 -3.58 3.94
C THR A 61 2.58 -3.77 5.33
N ARG A 62 3.37 -4.26 6.30
CA ARG A 62 2.94 -4.55 7.67
C ARG A 62 4.04 -4.23 8.69
N GLY A 63 3.62 -4.00 9.94
CA GLY A 63 4.50 -3.78 11.07
C GLY A 63 4.74 -2.30 11.39
N PRO A 64 5.54 -2.01 12.42
CA PRO A 64 5.77 -0.64 12.86
C PRO A 64 6.58 0.15 11.84
N VAL A 65 6.19 1.39 11.57
CA VAL A 65 6.87 2.31 10.68
C VAL A 65 6.61 3.75 11.11
N PHE A 66 7.63 4.60 10.96
CA PHE A 66 7.43 6.04 11.04
C PHE A 66 6.89 6.55 9.70
N VAL A 67 5.90 7.40 9.75
CA VAL A 67 5.23 7.92 8.56
C VAL A 67 5.15 9.44 8.61
N ALA A 68 5.13 10.05 7.42
CA ALA A 68 4.84 11.47 7.31
C ALA A 68 3.33 11.69 7.51
N PRO A 69 2.90 12.43 8.55
CA PRO A 69 1.49 12.74 8.74
C PRO A 69 1.07 13.94 7.89
N GLN A 70 -0.22 14.05 7.64
CA GLN A 70 -0.79 15.27 7.06
C GLN A 70 -0.82 16.42 8.08
N ALA A 71 -1.07 16.08 9.30
CA ALA A 71 -1.15 16.99 10.45
C ALA A 71 -0.63 16.24 11.68
N THR A 72 -0.83 16.77 12.86
CA THR A 72 -0.45 16.17 14.14
C THR A 72 -1.26 14.90 14.41
N VAL A 73 -0.82 13.77 13.87
CA VAL A 73 -1.48 12.48 13.97
C VAL A 73 -1.20 11.85 15.33
N GLY A 74 -2.27 11.52 16.06
CA GLY A 74 -2.15 10.83 17.35
C GLY A 74 -1.75 11.70 18.52
N ASN A 75 -1.73 13.03 18.39
CA ASN A 75 -1.45 13.91 19.50
C ASN A 75 -2.51 13.81 20.60
N THR A 76 -3.79 13.76 20.21
CA THR A 76 -4.90 13.69 21.15
C THR A 76 -5.57 12.33 21.15
N TYR A 77 -5.54 11.63 20.04
CA TYR A 77 -6.22 10.37 19.85
C TYR A 77 -5.27 9.32 19.26
N LEU A 78 -4.93 8.34 20.06
CA LEU A 78 -4.28 7.10 19.58
C LEU A 78 -5.41 6.22 19.03
N GLY A 79 -5.53 6.16 17.72
CA GLY A 79 -6.63 5.46 17.08
C GLY A 79 -6.25 4.86 15.75
N GLY A 80 -7.26 4.51 14.98
CA GLY A 80 -7.07 4.03 13.62
C GLY A 80 -6.50 5.10 12.71
N ALA A 81 -5.75 4.66 11.73
CA ALA A 81 -5.13 5.50 10.72
C ALA A 81 -5.58 5.07 9.32
N TRP A 82 -5.83 6.02 8.45
CA TRP A 82 -6.30 5.82 7.09
C TRP A 82 -5.36 6.50 6.09
N TRP A 83 -5.27 5.89 4.91
CA TRP A 83 -4.53 6.48 3.82
C TRP A 83 -5.26 7.70 3.26
N ARG A 84 -4.50 8.73 2.93
CA ARG A 84 -4.97 9.88 2.14
C ARG A 84 -4.58 9.69 0.67
N HIS A 85 -5.23 10.45 -0.22
CA HIS A 85 -4.95 10.41 -1.66
C HIS A 85 -3.49 10.69 -2.03
N ASP A 86 -2.79 11.47 -1.24
CA ASP A 86 -1.38 11.84 -1.44
C ASP A 86 -0.39 10.83 -0.86
N GLY A 87 -0.88 9.75 -0.24
CA GLY A 87 -0.06 8.73 0.41
C GLY A 87 0.33 9.04 1.84
N SER A 88 -0.07 10.19 2.38
CA SER A 88 0.07 10.47 3.80
C SER A 88 -0.98 9.72 4.62
N ILE A 89 -0.85 9.78 5.94
CA ILE A 89 -1.77 9.13 6.87
C ILE A 89 -2.52 10.17 7.69
N ASP A 90 -3.79 9.92 7.93
CA ASP A 90 -4.65 10.71 8.79
C ASP A 90 -5.41 9.82 9.78
N VAL A 91 -5.88 10.40 10.89
CA VAL A 91 -6.70 9.70 11.88
C VAL A 91 -8.18 9.91 11.60
N HIS A 92 -8.98 8.90 11.89
CA HIS A 92 -10.43 8.98 11.72
C HIS A 92 -11.04 9.93 12.76
N GLY A 93 -11.41 11.07 12.33
CA GLY A 93 -11.98 12.15 13.16
C GLY A 93 -11.98 13.48 12.41
N ASN A 94 -11.02 13.66 11.53
CA ASN A 94 -11.02 14.67 10.48
C ASN A 94 -11.47 14.03 9.18
N ILE A 95 -12.76 13.87 8.98
CA ILE A 95 -13.33 13.46 7.70
C ILE A 95 -13.16 14.61 6.72
N GLU A 96 -11.93 14.87 6.36
CA GLU A 96 -11.64 15.76 5.26
C GLU A 96 -11.82 15.00 3.95
N THR A 97 -12.16 15.75 2.92
CA THR A 97 -12.46 15.28 1.55
C THR A 97 -11.34 14.42 0.92
N TYR A 98 -10.21 14.31 1.58
CA TYR A 98 -8.98 13.68 1.05
C TYR A 98 -8.65 12.33 1.68
N VAL A 99 -9.39 11.87 2.69
CA VAL A 99 -9.18 10.55 3.30
C VAL A 99 -9.77 9.48 2.41
N THR A 100 -8.98 8.47 2.10
CA THR A 100 -9.49 7.28 1.40
C THR A 100 -10.22 6.38 2.39
N SER A 101 -11.06 5.47 1.90
CA SER A 101 -11.69 4.45 2.75
C SER A 101 -10.72 3.33 3.14
N GLN A 102 -9.44 3.42 2.72
CA GLN A 102 -8.48 2.36 2.96
C GLN A 102 -7.80 2.54 4.32
N TYR A 103 -7.98 1.55 5.17
CA TYR A 103 -7.35 1.48 6.48
C TYR A 103 -5.85 1.25 6.34
N ALA A 104 -5.04 2.07 6.99
CA ALA A 104 -3.59 1.96 6.99
C ALA A 104 -3.09 1.17 8.20
N GLY A 105 -3.75 1.32 9.34
CA GLY A 105 -3.32 0.70 10.57
C GLY A 105 -3.75 1.50 11.81
N TYR A 106 -2.96 1.42 12.87
CA TYR A 106 -3.24 2.21 14.08
C TYR A 106 -1.98 2.90 14.61
N VAL A 107 -2.19 4.03 15.26
CA VAL A 107 -1.11 4.82 15.86
C VAL A 107 -0.65 4.16 17.14
N MET A 108 0.63 3.80 17.22
CA MET A 108 1.27 3.25 18.41
C MET A 108 1.79 4.37 19.32
N VAL A 109 2.43 5.35 18.69
CA VAL A 109 2.98 6.53 19.36
C VAL A 109 2.62 7.73 18.50
N GLY A 110 1.90 8.66 19.10
CA GLY A 110 1.51 9.89 18.44
C GLY A 110 2.64 10.90 18.34
N ASP A 111 2.42 11.91 17.52
CA ASP A 111 3.35 13.02 17.34
C ASP A 111 2.68 14.34 17.70
N ALA A 112 3.34 15.09 18.56
CA ALA A 112 2.91 16.44 18.96
C ALA A 112 3.54 17.56 18.10
N SER A 113 4.57 17.24 17.32
CA SER A 113 5.46 18.22 16.69
C SER A 113 5.67 18.02 15.19
N ASN A 114 4.91 17.19 14.53
CA ASN A 114 5.06 16.80 13.12
C ASN A 114 6.36 16.01 12.80
N ASP A 115 6.93 15.35 13.79
CA ASP A 115 8.14 14.53 13.61
C ASP A 115 7.83 13.15 13.00
N GLY A 116 6.56 12.83 12.86
CA GLY A 116 6.06 11.58 12.31
C GLY A 116 5.69 10.55 13.38
N PRO A 117 4.42 10.15 13.44
CA PRO A 117 3.96 9.14 14.37
C PRO A 117 4.53 7.76 14.03
N LEU A 118 4.66 6.91 15.05
CA LEU A 118 4.88 5.49 14.86
C LEU A 118 3.54 4.81 14.64
N VAL A 119 3.35 4.24 13.47
CA VAL A 119 2.12 3.54 13.07
C VAL A 119 2.39 2.06 12.87
N MET A 120 1.49 1.22 13.39
CA MET A 120 1.45 -0.19 13.05
C MET A 120 0.67 -0.37 11.75
N LEU A 121 1.37 -0.57 10.65
CA LEU A 121 0.71 -0.86 9.37
C LEU A 121 0.00 -2.20 9.42
N GLN A 122 -1.20 -2.22 8.86
CA GLN A 122 -2.03 -3.41 8.69
C GLN A 122 -2.48 -3.48 7.23
N GLY A 123 -1.53 -3.62 6.33
CA GLY A 123 -1.84 -3.78 4.91
C GLY A 123 -2.74 -5.00 4.69
N SER A 124 -3.88 -4.78 4.06
CA SER A 124 -4.78 -5.83 3.62
C SER A 124 -4.37 -6.26 2.21
N LEU A 125 -3.49 -7.23 2.12
CA LEU A 125 -3.30 -8.05 0.92
C LEU A 125 -3.10 -9.48 1.37
#